data_1529a23b74f1f8f68a8fca33362cb5ca
#
_entry.id   1529a23b74f1f8f68a8fca33362cb5ca
#
_cell.length_a   1.000
_cell.length_b   1.000
_cell.length_c   1.000
_cell.angle_alpha   90.00
_cell.angle_beta   90.00
_cell.angle_gamma   90.00
#
_symmetry.space_group_name_H-M   'P 1'
#
loop_
_entity.id
_entity.type
_entity.pdbx_description
1 polymer ?
#
loop_
_entity_poly.entity_id
_entity_poly.type
_entity_poly.pdbx_seq_one_letter_code
_entity_poly.pdbx_strand_id
1 'polypeptide(L)'
;KKVLLLITLLLTIFLSSCQKNELILVTTTSLDNSGFLEYILPYFEEEYDVKVKVIARGTGAALALGELGEADVLFTHDYDSEMIFMNAGFGEKRSNVMFNHFLVVGPEALNLESVELTFDYIYDNELEFYSRGDASGTHLKELSQWELFGYDVSTFGDWYQETGQGMGTTLSMASLDDHYTLTDIATFCAMKDTLEVEIAFEDVNELLNQYGVMKVNPDLHNRDDLNADLFYDWILRDDVQVLISEYKMCDLQMFYPNAE
;
A
#
# COMPACT_ATOMS: atom_id res chain seq x y z
N LYS A 1 -21.29 57.49 -1.59
CA LYS A 1 -20.72 56.74 -0.44
C LYS A 1 -21.43 55.37 -0.22
N LYS A 2 -22.81 55.31 -0.26
CA LYS A 2 -23.55 54.04 -0.07
C LYS A 2 -23.33 53.03 -1.21
N VAL A 3 -23.20 53.48 -2.47
CA VAL A 3 -22.90 52.62 -3.64
C VAL A 3 -21.48 52.05 -3.57
N LEU A 4 -20.51 52.85 -3.12
CA LEU A 4 -19.12 52.43 -2.96
C LEU A 4 -18.99 51.36 -1.85
N LEU A 5 -19.78 51.49 -0.78
CA LEU A 5 -19.83 50.51 0.32
C LEU A 5 -20.46 49.16 -0.12
N LEU A 6 -21.45 49.19 -1.02
CA LEU A 6 -22.08 47.98 -1.57
C LEU A 6 -21.13 47.24 -2.52
N ILE A 7 -20.34 47.96 -3.31
CA ILE A 7 -19.36 47.37 -4.24
C ILE A 7 -18.21 46.72 -3.46
N THR A 8 -17.73 47.36 -2.37
CA THR A 8 -16.71 46.74 -1.50
C THR A 8 -17.25 45.53 -0.77
N LEU A 9 -18.51 45.52 -0.34
CA LEU A 9 -19.12 44.34 0.30
C LEU A 9 -19.34 43.17 -0.70
N LEU A 10 -19.71 43.48 -1.95
CA LEU A 10 -19.78 42.45 -3.02
C LEU A 10 -18.42 41.92 -3.40
N LEU A 11 -17.37 42.72 -3.42
CA LEU A 11 -16.01 42.28 -3.73
C LEU A 11 -15.42 41.37 -2.63
N THR A 12 -15.79 41.60 -1.37
CA THR A 12 -15.35 40.76 -0.25
C THR A 12 -16.02 39.37 -0.26
N ILE A 13 -17.22 39.23 -0.83
CA ILE A 13 -17.91 37.95 -0.98
C ILE A 13 -17.28 37.11 -2.11
N PHE A 14 -16.67 37.73 -3.13
CA PHE A 14 -15.95 37.01 -4.19
C PHE A 14 -14.51 36.63 -3.83
N LEU A 15 -13.96 37.15 -2.73
CA LEU A 15 -12.66 36.76 -2.18
C LEU A 15 -12.78 35.57 -1.17
N SER A 16 -14.00 35.05 -0.97
CA SER A 16 -14.17 33.82 -0.19
C SER A 16 -13.58 32.68 -0.97
N SER A 17 -12.31 32.47 -0.72
CA SER A 17 -11.61 31.21 -0.69
C SER A 17 -11.94 30.26 -1.88
N CYS A 18 -11.18 30.41 -2.93
CA CYS A 18 -10.76 29.22 -3.66
C CYS A 18 -9.77 28.45 -2.76
N GLN A 19 -10.23 27.99 -1.59
CA GLN A 19 -9.55 26.94 -0.86
C GLN A 19 -9.67 25.74 -1.81
N LYS A 20 -8.57 25.30 -2.37
CA LYS A 20 -8.56 24.08 -3.16
C LYS A 20 -9.16 23.00 -2.29
N ASN A 21 -10.29 22.47 -2.71
CA ASN A 21 -10.91 21.33 -2.07
C ASN A 21 -10.03 20.12 -2.42
N GLU A 22 -8.95 19.90 -1.68
CA GLU A 22 -7.88 18.95 -1.95
C GLU A 22 -7.66 18.09 -0.71
N LEU A 23 -7.45 16.80 -0.93
CA LEU A 23 -7.05 15.81 0.07
C LEU A 23 -5.65 15.28 -0.29
N ILE A 24 -4.74 15.23 0.68
CA ILE A 24 -3.42 14.61 0.51
C ILE A 24 -3.50 13.18 1.03
N LEU A 25 -3.55 12.23 0.10
CA LEU A 25 -3.49 10.79 0.38
C LEU A 25 -2.06 10.29 0.20
N VAL A 26 -1.43 9.88 1.30
CA VAL A 26 -0.12 9.25 1.24
C VAL A 26 -0.29 7.74 1.32
N THR A 27 0.38 7.03 0.42
CA THR A 27 0.24 5.59 0.25
C THR A 27 1.57 4.90 -0.05
N THR A 28 1.53 3.57 -0.24
CA THR A 28 2.69 2.79 -0.63
C THR A 28 2.88 2.77 -2.15
N THR A 29 4.13 2.62 -2.59
CA THR A 29 4.44 2.50 -4.03
C THR A 29 3.81 1.25 -4.66
N SER A 30 3.61 0.17 -3.90
CA SER A 30 2.94 -1.03 -4.39
C SER A 30 1.45 -0.78 -4.66
N LEU A 31 0.73 -0.07 -3.76
CA LEU A 31 -0.66 0.27 -3.99
C LEU A 31 -0.84 1.25 -5.15
N ASP A 32 0.02 2.24 -5.28
CA ASP A 32 0.01 3.18 -6.40
C ASP A 32 0.27 2.46 -7.75
N ASN A 33 1.31 1.63 -7.81
CA ASN A 33 1.68 0.87 -9.00
C ASN A 33 0.64 -0.20 -9.40
N SER A 34 -0.22 -0.62 -8.48
CA SER A 34 -1.30 -1.57 -8.80
C SER A 34 -2.38 -0.98 -9.71
N GLY A 35 -2.41 0.34 -9.93
CA GLY A 35 -3.47 1.02 -10.68
C GLY A 35 -4.81 1.12 -9.93
N PHE A 36 -4.90 0.57 -8.71
CA PHE A 36 -6.14 0.60 -7.92
C PHE A 36 -6.60 2.02 -7.59
N LEU A 37 -5.66 2.91 -7.25
CA LEU A 37 -6.02 4.29 -6.94
C LEU A 37 -6.55 5.05 -8.16
N GLU A 38 -6.02 4.79 -9.35
CA GLU A 38 -6.55 5.36 -10.60
C GLU A 38 -7.99 4.87 -10.89
N TYR A 39 -8.32 3.66 -10.46
CA TYR A 39 -9.66 3.09 -10.60
C TYR A 39 -10.64 3.67 -9.58
N ILE A 40 -10.27 3.74 -8.30
CA ILE A 40 -11.22 4.02 -7.21
C ILE A 40 -11.41 5.50 -6.90
N LEU A 41 -10.33 6.33 -6.98
CA LEU A 41 -10.38 7.73 -6.58
C LEU A 41 -11.34 8.61 -7.41
N PRO A 42 -11.55 8.39 -8.71
CA PRO A 42 -12.53 9.16 -9.49
C PRO A 42 -13.95 9.13 -8.91
N TYR A 43 -14.35 8.02 -8.28
CA TYR A 43 -15.67 7.93 -7.62
C TYR A 43 -15.78 8.87 -6.42
N PHE A 44 -14.73 8.95 -5.60
CA PHE A 44 -14.68 9.89 -4.48
C PHE A 44 -14.64 11.35 -4.95
N GLU A 45 -13.79 11.64 -5.92
CA GLU A 45 -13.61 12.99 -6.45
C GLU A 45 -14.90 13.54 -7.07
N GLU A 46 -15.66 12.69 -7.80
CA GLU A 46 -16.95 13.06 -8.40
C GLU A 46 -18.04 13.26 -7.34
N GLU A 47 -18.08 12.39 -6.30
CA GLU A 47 -19.12 12.45 -5.27
C GLU A 47 -18.99 13.68 -4.37
N TYR A 48 -17.76 14.07 -4.01
CA TYR A 48 -17.52 15.12 -3.01
C TYR A 48 -16.94 16.42 -3.60
N ASP A 49 -16.66 16.49 -4.89
CA ASP A 49 -15.97 17.61 -5.53
C ASP A 49 -14.64 17.94 -4.86
N VAL A 50 -13.90 16.91 -4.41
CA VAL A 50 -12.59 16.98 -3.75
C VAL A 50 -11.53 16.39 -4.68
N LYS A 51 -10.39 17.08 -4.85
CA LYS A 51 -9.26 16.52 -5.60
C LYS A 51 -8.33 15.75 -4.67
N VAL A 52 -8.01 14.50 -5.01
CA VAL A 52 -7.08 13.69 -4.24
C VAL A 52 -5.68 13.79 -4.84
N LYS A 53 -4.74 14.30 -4.03
CA LYS A 53 -3.33 14.32 -4.36
C LYS A 53 -2.65 13.10 -3.75
N VAL A 54 -2.31 12.14 -4.59
CA VAL A 54 -1.60 10.93 -4.15
C VAL A 54 -0.09 11.20 -4.04
N ILE A 55 0.51 10.73 -2.94
CA ILE A 55 1.96 10.70 -2.71
C ILE A 55 2.34 9.28 -2.35
N ALA A 56 3.01 8.57 -3.27
CA ALA A 56 3.47 7.21 -3.06
C ALA A 56 4.90 7.17 -2.51
N ARG A 57 5.12 6.39 -1.43
CA ARG A 57 6.42 6.18 -0.76
C ARG A 57 6.49 4.75 -0.22
N GLY A 58 7.66 4.31 0.23
CA GLY A 58 7.74 3.12 1.10
C GLY A 58 7.05 3.37 2.44
N THR A 59 6.54 2.32 3.11
CA THR A 59 5.69 2.43 4.31
C THR A 59 6.28 3.36 5.38
N GLY A 60 7.55 3.19 5.76
CA GLY A 60 8.18 4.04 6.76
C GLY A 60 8.24 5.53 6.38
N ALA A 61 8.52 5.83 5.10
CA ALA A 61 8.53 7.21 4.61
C ALA A 61 7.10 7.79 4.49
N ALA A 62 6.09 6.95 4.18
CA ALA A 62 4.70 7.35 4.17
C ALA A 62 4.22 7.75 5.58
N LEU A 63 4.52 6.93 6.59
CA LEU A 63 4.20 7.21 7.99
C LEU A 63 4.91 8.48 8.49
N ALA A 64 6.20 8.67 8.13
CA ALA A 64 6.94 9.88 8.48
C ALA A 64 6.31 11.17 7.90
N LEU A 65 5.71 11.13 6.70
CA LEU A 65 4.95 12.26 6.16
C LEU A 65 3.68 12.54 7.00
N GLY A 66 3.02 11.50 7.50
CA GLY A 66 1.91 11.64 8.44
C GLY A 66 2.34 12.28 9.76
N GLU A 67 3.47 11.85 10.35
CA GLU A 67 4.05 12.44 11.56
C GLU A 67 4.37 13.93 11.40
N LEU A 68 4.82 14.33 10.22
CA LEU A 68 5.12 15.73 9.88
C LEU A 68 3.87 16.57 9.55
N GLY A 69 2.67 15.93 9.46
CA GLY A 69 1.44 16.58 9.03
C GLY A 69 1.41 16.94 7.54
N GLU A 70 2.19 16.24 6.73
CA GLU A 70 2.20 16.40 5.26
C GLU A 70 1.20 15.47 4.55
N ALA A 71 0.42 14.68 5.32
CA ALA A 71 -0.67 13.84 4.86
C ALA A 71 -1.96 14.18 5.61
N ASP A 72 -3.11 14.04 4.95
CA ASP A 72 -4.43 14.05 5.59
C ASP A 72 -4.86 12.63 5.94
N VAL A 73 -4.61 11.71 5.01
CA VAL A 73 -4.90 10.27 5.14
C VAL A 73 -3.71 9.46 4.69
N LEU A 74 -3.45 8.37 5.42
CA LEU A 74 -2.49 7.33 5.07
C LEU A 74 -3.25 6.07 4.65
N PHE A 75 -2.79 5.40 3.58
CA PHE A 75 -3.33 4.13 3.14
C PHE A 75 -2.17 3.17 2.88
N THR A 76 -1.89 2.30 3.86
CA THR A 76 -0.69 1.45 3.92
C THR A 76 -1.05 0.00 4.18
N HIS A 77 -0.07 -0.89 4.31
CA HIS A 77 -0.29 -2.33 4.50
C HIS A 77 0.78 -2.98 5.41
N ASP A 78 1.18 -2.28 6.46
CA ASP A 78 2.05 -2.81 7.52
C ASP A 78 1.43 -2.49 8.87
N TYR A 79 0.65 -3.43 9.37
CA TYR A 79 -0.15 -3.28 10.59
C TYR A 79 0.69 -2.87 11.80
N ASP A 80 1.88 -3.44 11.97
CA ASP A 80 2.71 -3.17 13.15
C ASP A 80 3.24 -1.74 13.14
N SER A 81 3.75 -1.26 12.00
CA SER A 81 4.15 0.13 11.82
C SER A 81 2.98 1.10 11.94
N GLU A 82 1.80 0.75 11.39
CA GLU A 82 0.57 1.52 11.54
C GLU A 82 0.18 1.66 13.02
N MET A 83 0.26 0.57 13.80
CA MET A 83 -0.06 0.61 15.22
C MET A 83 0.95 1.38 16.04
N ILE A 84 2.22 1.39 15.67
CA ILE A 84 3.24 2.27 16.29
C ILE A 84 2.86 3.74 16.06
N PHE A 85 2.50 4.11 14.82
CA PHE A 85 2.05 5.46 14.46
C PHE A 85 0.79 5.88 15.25
N MET A 86 -0.22 4.98 15.33
CA MET A 86 -1.45 5.23 16.08
C MET A 86 -1.19 5.40 17.58
N ASN A 87 -0.39 4.49 18.18
CA ASN A 87 -0.07 4.52 19.63
C ASN A 87 0.77 5.73 20.01
N ALA A 88 1.57 6.28 19.09
CA ALA A 88 2.29 7.53 19.30
C ALA A 88 1.37 8.78 19.23
N GLY A 89 0.10 8.61 18.85
CA GLY A 89 -0.90 9.69 18.80
C GLY A 89 -0.88 10.49 17.50
N PHE A 90 -0.12 10.06 16.49
CA PHE A 90 -0.08 10.73 15.18
C PHE A 90 -1.31 10.45 14.32
N GLY A 91 -2.00 9.33 14.55
CA GLY A 91 -3.27 9.00 13.92
C GLY A 91 -4.45 9.18 14.87
N GLU A 92 -5.60 9.58 14.33
CA GLU A 92 -6.88 9.68 15.06
C GLU A 92 -7.71 8.40 14.96
N LYS A 93 -7.82 7.86 13.75
CA LYS A 93 -8.60 6.65 13.43
C LYS A 93 -7.78 5.72 12.55
N ARG A 94 -8.02 4.42 12.69
CA ARG A 94 -7.48 3.38 11.81
C ARG A 94 -8.53 2.29 11.60
N SER A 95 -8.75 1.86 10.36
CA SER A 95 -9.58 0.71 10.00
C SER A 95 -8.91 -0.17 8.95
N ASN A 96 -9.26 -1.45 8.94
CA ASN A 96 -9.02 -2.30 7.80
C ASN A 96 -9.91 -1.85 6.63
N VAL A 97 -9.42 -1.99 5.41
CA VAL A 97 -10.18 -1.64 4.20
C VAL A 97 -10.34 -2.85 3.29
N MET A 98 -9.24 -3.51 3.02
CA MET A 98 -9.16 -4.62 2.09
C MET A 98 -7.88 -5.40 2.32
N PHE A 99 -7.79 -6.59 1.76
CA PHE A 99 -6.54 -7.33 1.72
C PHE A 99 -6.29 -7.91 0.32
N ASN A 100 -5.04 -8.19 0.03
CA ASN A 100 -4.61 -9.11 -1.00
C ASN A 100 -3.59 -10.08 -0.41
N HIS A 101 -2.76 -10.71 -1.21
CA HIS A 101 -1.75 -11.63 -0.71
C HIS A 101 -0.42 -11.46 -1.43
N PHE A 102 0.62 -11.98 -0.79
CA PHE A 102 1.92 -12.11 -1.42
C PHE A 102 2.02 -13.46 -2.14
N LEU A 103 2.96 -13.52 -3.06
CA LEU A 103 3.35 -14.71 -3.80
C LEU A 103 4.85 -14.95 -3.58
N VAL A 104 5.26 -16.21 -3.48
CA VAL A 104 6.64 -16.58 -3.79
C VAL A 104 6.68 -16.94 -5.27
N VAL A 105 7.54 -16.27 -6.02
CA VAL A 105 7.74 -16.54 -7.45
C VAL A 105 9.20 -16.93 -7.71
N GLY A 106 9.45 -17.64 -8.80
CA GLY A 106 10.80 -18.08 -9.16
C GLY A 106 10.83 -18.79 -10.50
N PRO A 107 11.96 -19.42 -10.88
CA PRO A 107 12.12 -20.09 -12.17
C PRO A 107 11.20 -21.28 -12.38
N GLU A 108 10.69 -21.87 -11.30
CA GLU A 108 9.78 -23.02 -11.37
C GLU A 108 8.77 -23.04 -10.21
N ALA A 109 7.62 -23.67 -10.45
CA ALA A 109 6.62 -23.94 -9.41
C ALA A 109 7.09 -25.07 -8.49
N LEU A 110 7.12 -24.79 -7.16
CA LEU A 110 7.59 -25.79 -6.18
C LEU A 110 6.50 -26.79 -5.79
N ASN A 111 5.21 -26.43 -5.96
CA ASN A 111 4.05 -27.30 -5.67
C ASN A 111 4.06 -27.85 -4.23
N LEU A 112 4.45 -27.06 -3.26
CA LEU A 112 4.50 -27.43 -1.84
C LEU A 112 3.20 -27.04 -1.13
N GLU A 113 2.91 -27.67 0.01
CA GLU A 113 1.59 -27.58 0.68
C GLU A 113 1.47 -26.37 1.63
N SER A 114 2.59 -25.69 1.95
CA SER A 114 2.59 -24.51 2.83
C SER A 114 3.71 -23.54 2.49
N VAL A 115 3.55 -22.30 2.97
CA VAL A 115 4.60 -21.28 2.86
C VAL A 115 5.85 -21.69 3.63
N GLU A 116 5.69 -22.31 4.82
CA GLU A 116 6.81 -22.84 5.62
C GLU A 116 7.66 -23.82 4.81
N LEU A 117 7.02 -24.84 4.22
CA LEU A 117 7.72 -25.82 3.38
C LEU A 117 8.40 -25.18 2.17
N THR A 118 7.84 -24.11 1.64
CA THR A 118 8.42 -23.37 0.50
C THR A 118 9.71 -22.65 0.93
N PHE A 119 9.68 -21.95 2.07
CA PHE A 119 10.86 -21.28 2.61
C PHE A 119 11.92 -22.27 3.08
N ASP A 120 11.53 -23.39 3.74
CA ASP A 120 12.41 -24.49 4.10
C ASP A 120 13.12 -25.07 2.86
N TYR A 121 12.36 -25.32 1.79
CA TYR A 121 12.93 -25.87 0.57
C TYR A 121 13.93 -24.91 -0.10
N ILE A 122 13.62 -23.61 -0.14
CA ILE A 122 14.55 -22.60 -0.66
C ILE A 122 15.83 -22.58 0.18
N TYR A 123 15.71 -22.58 1.51
CA TYR A 123 16.85 -22.57 2.44
C TYR A 123 17.70 -23.83 2.36
N ASP A 124 17.08 -25.01 2.44
CA ASP A 124 17.78 -26.31 2.48
C ASP A 124 18.54 -26.61 1.18
N ASN A 125 18.08 -26.05 0.06
CA ASN A 125 18.72 -26.22 -1.25
C ASN A 125 19.55 -25.01 -1.68
N GLU A 126 19.68 -24.00 -0.82
CA GLU A 126 20.39 -22.73 -1.10
C GLU A 126 19.98 -22.14 -2.47
N LEU A 127 18.65 -22.14 -2.76
CA LEU A 127 18.14 -21.59 -4.02
C LEU A 127 18.30 -20.07 -4.04
N GLU A 128 18.81 -19.56 -5.15
CA GLU A 128 19.04 -18.14 -5.35
C GLU A 128 17.79 -17.31 -5.07
N PHE A 129 17.89 -16.35 -4.14
CA PHE A 129 16.76 -15.54 -3.66
C PHE A 129 17.10 -14.05 -3.64
N TYR A 130 16.26 -13.25 -4.25
CA TYR A 130 16.33 -11.79 -4.17
C TYR A 130 15.36 -11.25 -3.13
N SER A 131 15.94 -10.65 -2.08
CA SER A 131 15.22 -9.79 -1.15
C SER A 131 15.20 -8.34 -1.64
N ARG A 132 14.17 -7.61 -1.30
CA ARG A 132 14.14 -6.17 -1.60
C ARG A 132 15.22 -5.38 -0.86
N GLY A 133 15.51 -5.70 0.40
CA GLY A 133 16.55 -5.03 1.20
C GLY A 133 16.32 -3.53 1.43
N ASP A 134 15.06 -3.01 1.31
CA ASP A 134 14.75 -1.58 1.29
C ASP A 134 13.84 -1.11 2.45
N ALA A 135 13.62 -1.97 3.44
CA ALA A 135 12.73 -1.75 4.59
C ALA A 135 11.27 -1.40 4.19
N SER A 136 10.83 -1.84 3.00
CA SER A 136 9.42 -1.72 2.58
C SER A 136 8.54 -2.78 3.24
N GLY A 137 7.20 -2.63 3.12
CA GLY A 137 6.25 -3.61 3.62
C GLY A 137 6.48 -5.03 3.08
N THR A 138 6.85 -5.19 1.80
CA THR A 138 7.20 -6.50 1.23
C THR A 138 8.47 -7.06 1.84
N HIS A 139 9.51 -6.23 2.03
CA HIS A 139 10.74 -6.65 2.70
C HIS A 139 10.48 -7.08 4.15
N LEU A 140 9.73 -6.28 4.90
CA LEU A 140 9.37 -6.62 6.28
C LEU A 140 8.53 -7.92 6.36
N LYS A 141 7.61 -8.13 5.42
CA LYS A 141 6.84 -9.37 5.32
C LYS A 141 7.75 -10.57 5.04
N GLU A 142 8.68 -10.45 4.11
CA GLU A 142 9.66 -11.49 3.80
C GLU A 142 10.49 -11.86 5.03
N LEU A 143 11.10 -10.86 5.69
CA LEU A 143 11.89 -11.07 6.92
C LEU A 143 11.06 -11.74 8.02
N SER A 144 9.79 -11.33 8.19
CA SER A 144 8.89 -11.92 9.16
C SER A 144 8.57 -13.39 8.88
N GLN A 145 8.56 -13.81 7.61
CA GLN A 145 8.37 -15.22 7.26
C GLN A 145 9.64 -16.03 7.61
N TRP A 146 10.82 -15.56 7.22
CA TRP A 146 12.09 -16.21 7.61
C TRP A 146 12.19 -16.38 9.14
N GLU A 147 11.92 -15.32 9.89
CA GLU A 147 11.95 -15.34 11.37
C GLU A 147 10.90 -16.30 11.94
N LEU A 148 9.66 -16.31 11.40
CA LEU A 148 8.57 -17.20 11.84
C LEU A 148 8.95 -18.67 11.73
N PHE A 149 9.69 -19.03 10.67
CA PHE A 149 10.17 -20.42 10.43
C PHE A 149 11.51 -20.71 11.10
N GLY A 150 12.04 -19.76 11.88
CA GLY A 150 13.22 -19.96 12.71
C GLY A 150 14.56 -19.66 12.03
N TYR A 151 14.53 -18.96 10.91
CA TYR A 151 15.73 -18.56 10.16
C TYR A 151 16.17 -17.14 10.47
N ASP A 152 17.48 -16.95 10.57
CA ASP A 152 18.13 -15.63 10.70
C ASP A 152 18.85 -15.30 9.39
N VAL A 153 18.27 -14.39 8.61
CA VAL A 153 18.79 -14.01 7.29
C VAL A 153 20.24 -13.47 7.34
N SER A 154 20.68 -12.96 8.49
CA SER A 154 22.07 -12.49 8.67
C SER A 154 23.11 -13.62 8.60
N THR A 155 22.64 -14.87 8.67
CA THR A 155 23.49 -16.08 8.60
C THR A 155 23.46 -16.75 7.22
N PHE A 156 22.68 -16.21 6.28
CA PHE A 156 22.52 -16.80 4.94
C PHE A 156 23.79 -16.65 4.10
N GLY A 157 23.96 -17.54 3.13
CA GLY A 157 25.06 -17.51 2.18
C GLY A 157 24.83 -16.55 1.01
N ASP A 158 25.70 -16.62 0.02
CA ASP A 158 25.67 -15.74 -1.16
C ASP A 158 24.41 -15.95 -2.05
N TRP A 159 23.65 -17.02 -1.81
CA TRP A 159 22.38 -17.32 -2.50
C TRP A 159 21.25 -16.35 -2.09
N TYR A 160 21.37 -15.66 -0.97
CA TYR A 160 20.41 -14.65 -0.51
C TYR A 160 20.99 -13.26 -0.70
N GLN A 161 20.37 -12.47 -1.57
CA GLN A 161 20.90 -11.18 -1.99
C GLN A 161 19.88 -10.06 -1.83
N GLU A 162 20.27 -9.00 -1.13
CA GLU A 162 19.45 -7.78 -1.02
C GLU A 162 19.69 -6.88 -2.25
N THR A 163 18.62 -6.60 -3.01
CA THR A 163 18.70 -5.77 -4.22
C THR A 163 18.76 -4.28 -3.92
N GLY A 164 18.21 -3.82 -2.79
CA GLY A 164 18.06 -2.40 -2.48
C GLY A 164 17.08 -1.68 -3.42
N GLN A 165 16.21 -2.43 -4.14
CA GLN A 165 15.33 -1.90 -5.19
C GLN A 165 13.84 -2.00 -4.81
N GLY A 166 13.01 -1.24 -5.54
CA GLY A 166 11.54 -1.36 -5.45
C GLY A 166 11.03 -2.69 -6.02
N MET A 167 9.76 -3.06 -5.66
CA MET A 167 9.21 -4.39 -5.97
C MET A 167 9.29 -4.77 -7.45
N GLY A 168 8.86 -3.88 -8.34
CA GLY A 168 8.90 -4.17 -9.78
C GLY A 168 10.31 -4.40 -10.32
N THR A 169 11.32 -3.66 -9.83
CA THR A 169 12.72 -3.85 -10.23
C THR A 169 13.25 -5.18 -9.69
N THR A 170 13.01 -5.49 -8.40
CA THR A 170 13.41 -6.77 -7.79
C THR A 170 12.80 -7.95 -8.53
N LEU A 171 11.50 -7.87 -8.83
CA LEU A 171 10.79 -8.91 -9.59
C LEU A 171 11.34 -9.10 -11.01
N SER A 172 11.69 -7.99 -11.71
CA SER A 172 12.34 -8.07 -13.02
C SER A 172 13.73 -8.71 -12.94
N MET A 173 14.50 -8.38 -11.90
CA MET A 173 15.82 -8.99 -11.67
C MET A 173 15.67 -10.50 -11.39
N ALA A 174 14.75 -10.89 -10.51
CA ALA A 174 14.48 -12.29 -10.22
C ALA A 174 14.09 -13.08 -11.48
N SER A 175 13.29 -12.48 -12.35
CA SER A 175 12.90 -13.07 -13.63
C SER A 175 14.06 -13.24 -14.62
N LEU A 176 15.01 -12.29 -14.65
CA LEU A 176 16.15 -12.34 -15.57
C LEU A 176 17.27 -13.27 -15.11
N ASP A 177 17.42 -13.41 -13.79
CA ASP A 177 18.53 -14.12 -13.18
C ASP A 177 18.14 -15.53 -12.67
N ASP A 178 16.89 -15.97 -12.92
CA ASP A 178 16.33 -17.25 -12.45
C ASP A 178 16.34 -17.38 -10.91
N HIS A 179 16.00 -16.30 -10.19
CA HIS A 179 15.97 -16.27 -8.72
C HIS A 179 14.53 -16.33 -8.20
N TYR A 180 14.38 -16.80 -6.95
CA TYR A 180 13.14 -16.67 -6.18
C TYR A 180 13.04 -15.27 -5.57
N THR A 181 11.82 -14.82 -5.33
CA THR A 181 11.52 -13.58 -4.58
C THR A 181 10.10 -13.58 -4.04
N LEU A 182 9.85 -12.78 -3.00
CA LEU A 182 8.51 -12.47 -2.53
C LEU A 182 7.98 -11.23 -3.26
N THR A 183 6.76 -11.30 -3.80
CA THR A 183 6.08 -10.17 -4.44
C THR A 183 4.60 -10.13 -4.04
N ASP A 184 3.96 -8.98 -4.13
CA ASP A 184 2.50 -8.90 -4.03
C ASP A 184 1.84 -9.27 -5.38
N ILE A 185 0.62 -9.83 -5.31
CA ILE A 185 -0.10 -10.28 -6.51
C ILE A 185 -0.38 -9.16 -7.50
N ALA A 186 -0.60 -7.92 -7.03
CA ALA A 186 -0.91 -6.81 -7.92
C ALA A 186 0.31 -6.40 -8.75
N THR A 187 1.50 -6.32 -8.12
CA THR A 187 2.76 -6.08 -8.84
C THR A 187 3.06 -7.20 -9.83
N PHE A 188 2.90 -8.46 -9.41
CA PHE A 188 3.06 -9.61 -10.31
C PHE A 188 2.13 -9.51 -11.52
N CYS A 189 0.84 -9.27 -11.31
CA CYS A 189 -0.13 -9.14 -12.39
C CYS A 189 0.16 -7.96 -13.33
N ALA A 190 0.58 -6.81 -12.80
CA ALA A 190 0.92 -5.65 -13.62
C ALA A 190 2.10 -5.91 -14.57
N MET A 191 2.98 -6.85 -14.23
CA MET A 191 4.21 -7.13 -14.96
C MET A 191 4.21 -8.48 -15.68
N LYS A 192 3.18 -9.34 -15.47
CA LYS A 192 3.13 -10.75 -15.88
C LYS A 192 3.59 -11.02 -17.33
N ASP A 193 3.18 -10.16 -18.26
CA ASP A 193 3.50 -10.34 -19.68
C ASP A 193 4.99 -10.09 -20.02
N THR A 194 5.76 -9.59 -19.07
CA THR A 194 7.19 -9.28 -19.21
C THR A 194 8.10 -10.18 -18.37
N LEU A 195 7.51 -11.11 -17.61
CA LEU A 195 8.21 -11.96 -16.67
C LEU A 195 8.31 -13.41 -17.18
N GLU A 196 9.43 -14.06 -16.88
CA GLU A 196 9.70 -15.47 -17.15
C GLU A 196 9.72 -16.31 -15.86
N VAL A 197 9.00 -15.85 -14.81
CA VAL A 197 8.86 -16.58 -13.54
C VAL A 197 7.52 -17.29 -13.44
N GLU A 198 7.48 -18.36 -12.65
CA GLU A 198 6.28 -19.08 -12.25
C GLU A 198 5.93 -18.77 -10.78
N ILE A 199 4.67 -19.02 -10.41
CA ILE A 199 4.26 -18.95 -9.01
C ILE A 199 4.77 -20.22 -8.31
N ALA A 200 5.75 -20.04 -7.44
CA ALA A 200 6.32 -21.12 -6.64
C ALA A 200 5.41 -21.50 -5.46
N PHE A 201 4.76 -20.49 -4.84
CA PHE A 201 3.76 -20.67 -3.79
C PHE A 201 2.75 -19.52 -3.75
N GLU A 202 1.48 -19.86 -3.52
CA GLU A 202 0.37 -18.94 -3.34
C GLU A 202 -0.61 -19.48 -2.30
N ASP A 203 -0.89 -18.71 -1.25
CA ASP A 203 -2.04 -18.92 -0.37
C ASP A 203 -2.46 -17.60 0.29
N VAL A 204 -3.74 -17.26 0.14
CA VAL A 204 -4.32 -15.99 0.63
C VAL A 204 -4.24 -15.86 2.16
N ASN A 205 -4.35 -16.97 2.90
CA ASN A 205 -4.38 -16.94 4.35
C ASN A 205 -2.97 -16.89 4.95
N GLU A 206 -2.03 -17.65 4.36
CA GLU A 206 -0.66 -17.73 4.85
C GLU A 206 0.15 -16.48 4.49
N LEU A 207 -0.08 -15.93 3.30
CA LEU A 207 0.62 -14.74 2.79
C LEU A 207 -0.28 -13.51 2.72
N LEU A 208 -1.15 -13.32 3.72
CA LEU A 208 -2.05 -12.18 3.79
C LEU A 208 -1.31 -10.85 3.79
N ASN A 209 -1.82 -9.89 3.01
CA ASN A 209 -1.37 -8.51 2.91
C ASN A 209 -2.54 -7.57 3.21
N GLN A 210 -2.69 -7.17 4.48
CA GLN A 210 -3.79 -6.34 4.95
C GLN A 210 -3.51 -4.86 4.69
N TYR A 211 -4.44 -4.16 4.06
CA TYR A 211 -4.41 -2.71 3.88
C TYR A 211 -5.25 -2.02 4.94
N GLY A 212 -4.66 -1.00 5.56
CA GLY A 212 -5.31 -0.13 6.53
C GLY A 212 -5.36 1.32 6.05
N VAL A 213 -6.47 1.99 6.34
CA VAL A 213 -6.61 3.44 6.21
C VAL A 213 -6.47 4.10 7.57
N MET A 214 -5.67 5.18 7.65
CA MET A 214 -5.50 5.97 8.85
C MET A 214 -5.79 7.43 8.56
N LYS A 215 -6.60 8.07 9.42
CA LYS A 215 -6.73 9.51 9.45
C LYS A 215 -5.62 10.10 10.32
N VAL A 216 -4.83 11.02 9.78
CA VAL A 216 -3.80 11.74 10.54
C VAL A 216 -4.48 12.63 11.58
N ASN A 217 -3.89 12.75 12.76
CA ASN A 217 -4.45 13.53 13.86
C ASN A 217 -4.38 15.05 13.54
N PRO A 218 -5.52 15.71 13.29
CA PRO A 218 -5.54 17.12 12.87
C PRO A 218 -5.10 18.07 13.98
N ASP A 219 -5.30 17.70 15.25
CA ASP A 219 -4.97 18.54 16.40
C ASP A 219 -3.47 18.83 16.52
N LEU A 220 -2.62 17.89 16.04
CA LEU A 220 -1.17 18.04 16.08
C LEU A 220 -0.67 19.11 15.09
N HIS A 221 -1.41 19.35 14.00
CA HIS A 221 -0.93 20.15 12.87
C HIS A 221 -1.85 21.33 12.56
N ASN A 222 -2.92 21.56 13.36
CA ASN A 222 -3.90 22.63 13.19
C ASN A 222 -4.45 22.69 11.75
N ARG A 223 -4.86 21.53 11.21
CA ARG A 223 -5.40 21.34 9.85
C ARG A 223 -6.92 21.24 9.87
N ASP A 224 -7.54 21.61 8.73
CA ASP A 224 -8.94 21.26 8.44
C ASP A 224 -8.97 19.79 8.02
N ASP A 225 -9.81 18.99 8.66
CA ASP A 225 -9.86 17.55 8.51
C ASP A 225 -11.13 17.03 7.82
N LEU A 226 -12.01 17.94 7.37
CA LEU A 226 -13.29 17.57 6.74
C LEU A 226 -13.10 16.58 5.58
N ASN A 227 -12.17 16.84 4.67
CA ASN A 227 -11.92 15.96 3.52
C ASN A 227 -11.32 14.63 3.95
N ALA A 228 -10.52 14.61 5.02
CA ALA A 228 -9.98 13.39 5.61
C ALA A 228 -11.08 12.51 6.21
N ASP A 229 -12.03 13.10 6.95
CA ASP A 229 -13.21 12.39 7.45
C ASP A 229 -14.07 11.84 6.31
N LEU A 230 -14.37 12.67 5.29
CA LEU A 230 -15.14 12.23 4.13
C LEU A 230 -14.49 11.04 3.43
N PHE A 231 -13.17 11.07 3.20
CA PHE A 231 -12.47 9.97 2.55
C PHE A 231 -12.43 8.72 3.42
N TYR A 232 -12.10 8.89 4.71
CA TYR A 232 -12.04 7.78 5.65
C TYR A 232 -13.38 7.04 5.75
N ASP A 233 -14.49 7.79 5.91
CA ASP A 233 -15.82 7.19 6.02
C ASP A 233 -16.27 6.61 4.67
N TRP A 234 -15.94 7.25 3.53
CA TRP A 234 -16.28 6.81 2.20
C TRP A 234 -15.67 5.47 1.83
N ILE A 235 -14.35 5.30 2.05
CA ILE A 235 -13.64 4.07 1.65
C ILE A 235 -14.14 2.82 2.40
N LEU A 236 -14.77 3.02 3.56
CA LEU A 236 -15.33 1.96 4.40
C LEU A 236 -16.81 1.64 4.09
N ARG A 237 -17.48 2.41 3.25
CA ARG A 237 -18.89 2.21 2.91
C ARG A 237 -19.10 0.91 2.12
N ASP A 238 -20.24 0.25 2.35
CA ASP A 238 -20.59 -1.02 1.71
C ASP A 238 -20.57 -0.94 0.17
N ASP A 239 -21.07 0.15 -0.42
CA ASP A 239 -21.08 0.34 -1.87
C ASP A 239 -19.66 0.53 -2.44
N VAL A 240 -18.77 1.18 -1.71
CA VAL A 240 -17.36 1.33 -2.08
C VAL A 240 -16.60 0.02 -1.90
N GLN A 241 -16.91 -0.75 -0.86
CA GLN A 241 -16.37 -2.10 -0.66
C GLN A 241 -16.75 -3.04 -1.83
N VAL A 242 -17.95 -2.88 -2.41
CA VAL A 242 -18.31 -3.59 -3.64
C VAL A 242 -17.42 -3.16 -4.81
N LEU A 243 -17.16 -1.86 -5.01
CA LEU A 243 -16.25 -1.38 -6.06
C LEU A 243 -14.84 -1.95 -5.89
N ILE A 244 -14.34 -2.04 -4.65
CA ILE A 244 -13.03 -2.66 -4.35
C ILE A 244 -13.02 -4.12 -4.84
N SER A 245 -14.10 -4.89 -4.58
CA SER A 245 -14.20 -6.29 -5.00
C SER A 245 -14.28 -6.49 -6.51
N GLU A 246 -14.70 -5.46 -7.25
CA GLU A 246 -14.83 -5.49 -8.71
C GLU A 246 -13.51 -5.18 -9.43
N TYR A 247 -12.50 -4.66 -8.71
CA TYR A 247 -11.19 -4.37 -9.30
C TYR A 247 -10.44 -5.64 -9.66
N LYS A 248 -10.13 -5.82 -10.95
CA LYS A 248 -9.50 -7.01 -11.50
C LYS A 248 -8.28 -6.68 -12.34
N MET A 249 -7.27 -7.54 -12.23
CA MET A 249 -6.12 -7.61 -13.13
C MET A 249 -5.84 -9.10 -13.43
N CYS A 250 -5.26 -9.42 -14.59
CA CYS A 250 -5.00 -10.83 -14.98
C CYS A 250 -6.25 -11.73 -14.89
N ASP A 251 -7.46 -11.18 -15.07
CA ASP A 251 -8.75 -11.87 -14.85
C ASP A 251 -9.02 -12.32 -13.39
N LEU A 252 -8.19 -11.87 -12.43
CA LEU A 252 -8.31 -12.17 -11.01
C LEU A 252 -8.79 -10.94 -10.23
N GLN A 253 -9.55 -11.18 -9.15
CA GLN A 253 -9.88 -10.15 -8.16
C GLN A 253 -8.59 -9.77 -7.40
N MET A 254 -8.24 -8.47 -7.41
CA MET A 254 -6.99 -8.00 -6.79
C MET A 254 -7.10 -7.72 -5.31
N PHE A 255 -8.26 -7.27 -4.86
CA PHE A 255 -8.46 -6.91 -3.47
C PHE A 255 -9.76 -7.51 -2.94
N TYR A 256 -9.73 -7.98 -1.71
CA TYR A 256 -10.84 -8.57 -0.98
C TYR A 256 -11.28 -7.60 0.12
N PRO A 257 -12.49 -7.02 0.04
CA PRO A 257 -13.01 -6.08 1.02
C PRO A 257 -13.12 -6.71 2.40
N ASN A 258 -12.71 -5.97 3.44
CA ASN A 258 -12.88 -6.39 4.84
C ASN A 258 -12.94 -5.18 5.79
N ALA A 259 -13.61 -4.11 5.38
CA ALA A 259 -13.77 -2.92 6.23
C ALA A 259 -14.46 -3.28 7.57
N GLU A 260 -13.81 -2.86 8.69
CA GLU A 260 -14.30 -3.01 10.06
C GLU A 260 -14.01 -1.75 10.89
#